data_0f9c5a12a01b3cd4d420c542145e0145
#
_entry.id   0f9c5a12a01b3cd4d420c542145e0145
#
_cell.length_a   1.000
_cell.length_b   1.000
_cell.length_c   1.000
_cell.angle_alpha   90.00
_cell.angle_beta   90.00
_cell.angle_gamma   90.00
#
_symmetry.space_group_name_H-M   'P 1'
#
loop_
_entity.id
_entity.type
_entity.pdbx_description
1 polymer ?
#
loop_
_entity_poly.entity_id
_entity_poly.type
_entity_poly.pdbx_seq_one_letter_code
_entity_poly.pdbx_strand_id
1 'polypeptide(L)'
;HQATSIIYVYADILQNRDETSMNFSSALVTFPDKEWAKSIAEEIIKKKLAACADLFSIESIYRWKGNINNENEVGAVFKIRSEDFEEFSECVRSLHPYEVPCIVSYEISNGTDDYLDWIRESTIRD
;
A
#
# COMPACT_ATOMS: atom_id res chain seq x y z
N HIS A 1 17.60 -14.68 35.83
CA HIS A 1 18.36 -15.18 34.72
C HIS A 1 17.54 -15.31 33.47
N GLN A 2 16.43 -16.02 33.55
CA GLN A 2 15.47 -16.05 32.44
C GLN A 2 14.86 -14.69 32.21
N ALA A 3 14.61 -13.94 33.27
CA ALA A 3 14.10 -12.58 33.19
C ALA A 3 15.06 -11.68 32.42
N THR A 4 16.37 -11.86 32.67
CA THR A 4 17.41 -11.13 31.95
C THR A 4 17.41 -11.47 30.46
N SER A 5 17.26 -12.76 30.11
CA SER A 5 17.19 -13.20 28.73
C SER A 5 15.96 -12.64 28.03
N ILE A 6 14.81 -12.63 28.71
CA ILE A 6 13.58 -12.07 28.16
C ILE A 6 13.74 -10.58 27.89
N ILE A 7 14.38 -9.85 28.83
CA ILE A 7 14.62 -8.42 28.67
C ILE A 7 15.51 -8.15 27.46
N TYR A 8 16.57 -8.94 27.27
CA TYR A 8 17.46 -8.77 26.11
C TYR A 8 16.73 -9.08 24.81
N VAL A 9 15.94 -10.15 24.78
CA VAL A 9 15.16 -10.48 23.58
C VAL A 9 14.18 -9.36 23.25
N TYR A 10 13.52 -8.80 24.26
CA TYR A 10 12.58 -7.71 24.06
C TYR A 10 13.29 -6.45 23.55
N ALA A 11 14.45 -6.13 24.10
CA ALA A 11 15.24 -5.00 23.65
C ALA A 11 15.69 -5.18 22.20
N ASP A 12 16.11 -6.40 21.83
CA ASP A 12 16.48 -6.71 20.46
C ASP A 12 15.31 -6.54 19.51
N ILE A 13 14.14 -6.99 19.91
CA ILE A 13 12.92 -6.84 19.10
C ILE A 13 12.62 -5.35 18.88
N LEU A 14 12.69 -4.54 19.92
CA LEU A 14 12.44 -3.11 19.83
C LEU A 14 13.48 -2.41 18.97
N GLN A 15 14.74 -2.76 19.14
CA GLN A 15 15.83 -2.19 18.36
C GLN A 15 15.72 -2.57 16.89
N ASN A 16 15.38 -3.81 16.62
CA ASN A 16 15.17 -4.28 15.24
C ASN A 16 13.97 -3.59 14.60
N ARG A 17 12.93 -3.31 15.37
CA ARG A 17 11.80 -2.53 14.86
C ARG A 17 12.23 -1.15 14.40
N ASP A 18 13.13 -0.51 15.13
CA ASP A 18 13.61 0.82 14.79
C ASP A 18 14.59 0.80 13.62
N GLU A 19 15.41 -0.24 13.52
CA GLU A 19 16.50 -0.31 12.54
C GLU A 19 16.18 -1.14 11.32
N THR A 20 15.51 -2.28 11.51
CA THR A 20 15.33 -3.26 10.46
C THR A 20 13.88 -3.65 10.20
N SER A 21 12.99 -3.39 11.17
CA SER A 21 11.60 -3.79 10.98
C SER A 21 10.96 -2.88 9.94
N MET A 22 10.21 -3.51 9.07
CA MET A 22 9.42 -2.81 8.08
C MET A 22 8.00 -2.72 8.55
N ASN A 23 7.42 -1.56 8.34
CA ASN A 23 5.98 -1.41 8.44
C ASN A 23 5.39 -1.64 7.05
N PHE A 24 4.20 -2.19 7.03
CA PHE A 24 3.49 -2.45 5.78
C PHE A 24 2.19 -1.67 5.76
N SER A 25 1.78 -1.28 4.58
CA SER A 25 0.57 -0.48 4.39
C SER A 25 -0.30 -1.06 3.30
N SER A 26 -1.58 -0.75 3.43
CA SER A 26 -2.59 -1.04 2.42
C SER A 26 -2.92 0.29 1.75
N ALA A 27 -2.51 0.48 0.51
CA ALA A 27 -2.74 1.73 -0.20
C ALA A 27 -3.98 1.59 -1.07
N LEU A 28 -4.87 2.57 -0.97
CA LEU A 28 -6.11 2.59 -1.74
C LEU A 28 -6.01 3.65 -2.83
N VAL A 29 -6.32 3.24 -4.05
CA VAL A 29 -6.40 4.13 -5.20
C VAL A 29 -7.70 3.82 -5.93
N THR A 30 -8.39 4.86 -6.41
CA THR A 30 -9.60 4.68 -7.21
C THR A 30 -9.32 5.09 -8.65
N PHE A 31 -9.98 4.42 -9.59
CA PHE A 31 -9.77 4.58 -11.03
C PHE A 31 -11.11 4.70 -11.75
N PRO A 32 -11.12 5.31 -12.94
CA PRO A 32 -12.37 5.43 -13.70
C PRO A 32 -12.98 4.08 -14.09
N ASP A 33 -12.13 3.10 -14.40
CA ASP A 33 -12.59 1.80 -14.86
C ASP A 33 -11.54 0.72 -14.58
N LYS A 34 -11.91 -0.50 -14.92
CA LYS A 34 -11.08 -1.68 -14.67
C LYS A 34 -9.81 -1.69 -15.52
N GLU A 35 -9.89 -1.18 -16.74
CA GLU A 35 -8.73 -1.18 -17.63
C GLU A 35 -7.63 -0.27 -17.10
N TRP A 36 -8.01 0.93 -16.65
CA TRP A 36 -7.06 1.83 -16.01
C TRP A 36 -6.45 1.22 -14.76
N ALA A 37 -7.30 0.61 -13.91
CA ALA A 37 -6.83 0.00 -12.67
C ALA A 37 -5.84 -1.13 -12.94
N LYS A 38 -6.15 -2.01 -13.89
CA LYS A 38 -5.28 -3.13 -14.23
C LYS A 38 -3.96 -2.67 -14.81
N SER A 39 -4.00 -1.73 -15.74
CA SER A 39 -2.80 -1.22 -16.39
C SER A 39 -1.83 -0.60 -15.39
N ILE A 40 -2.35 0.25 -14.52
CA ILE A 40 -1.52 0.91 -13.52
C ILE A 40 -1.03 -0.09 -12.47
N ALA A 41 -1.91 -0.99 -12.00
CA ALA A 41 -1.53 -2.00 -11.02
C ALA A 41 -0.39 -2.89 -11.55
N GLU A 42 -0.48 -3.32 -12.79
CA GLU A 42 0.56 -4.15 -13.39
C GLU A 42 1.90 -3.43 -13.42
N GLU A 43 1.89 -2.14 -13.76
CA GLU A 43 3.12 -1.34 -13.81
C GLU A 43 3.73 -1.17 -12.41
N ILE A 44 2.90 -0.92 -11.41
CA ILE A 44 3.34 -0.77 -10.02
C ILE A 44 3.97 -2.07 -9.50
N ILE A 45 3.33 -3.21 -9.77
CA ILE A 45 3.84 -4.51 -9.33
C ILE A 45 5.12 -4.86 -10.08
N LYS A 46 5.18 -4.57 -11.37
CA LYS A 46 6.36 -4.80 -12.17
C LYS A 46 7.57 -4.03 -11.61
N LYS A 47 7.35 -2.83 -11.11
CA LYS A 47 8.38 -2.01 -10.48
C LYS A 47 8.67 -2.41 -9.04
N LYS A 48 7.97 -3.39 -8.52
CA LYS A 48 8.11 -3.87 -7.14
C LYS A 48 7.81 -2.81 -6.10
N LEU A 49 6.93 -1.89 -6.43
CA LEU A 49 6.44 -0.88 -5.48
C LEU A 49 5.24 -1.39 -4.68
N ALA A 50 4.67 -2.51 -5.09
CA ALA A 50 3.63 -3.23 -4.36
C ALA A 50 3.80 -4.71 -4.60
N ALA A 51 3.40 -5.51 -3.63
CA ALA A 51 3.43 -6.96 -3.74
C ALA A 51 2.21 -7.48 -4.50
N CYS A 52 1.08 -6.81 -4.35
CA CYS A 52 -0.16 -7.22 -5.01
C CYS A 52 -1.10 -6.02 -5.10
N ALA A 53 -2.15 -6.22 -5.90
CA ALA A 53 -3.25 -5.27 -6.01
C ALA A 53 -4.55 -6.07 -6.10
N ASP A 54 -5.49 -5.75 -5.22
CA ASP A 54 -6.82 -6.32 -5.24
C ASP A 54 -7.79 -5.29 -5.80
N LEU A 55 -8.49 -5.65 -6.85
CA LEU A 55 -9.40 -4.75 -7.55
C LEU A 55 -10.84 -5.07 -7.19
N PHE A 56 -11.64 -4.02 -7.02
CA PHE A 56 -13.05 -4.17 -6.67
C PHE A 56 -13.86 -3.01 -7.23
N SER A 57 -15.13 -3.29 -7.53
CA SER A 57 -16.05 -2.26 -8.04
C SER A 57 -16.56 -1.44 -6.87
N ILE A 58 -16.61 -0.13 -7.06
CA ILE A 58 -17.12 0.78 -6.04
C ILE A 58 -18.08 1.78 -6.68
N GLU A 59 -18.95 2.31 -5.85
CA GLU A 59 -19.78 3.46 -6.20
C GLU A 59 -19.31 4.61 -5.31
N SER A 60 -18.89 5.72 -5.94
CA SER A 60 -18.31 6.85 -5.21
C SER A 60 -19.23 8.04 -5.26
N ILE A 61 -19.46 8.63 -4.10
CA ILE A 61 -20.25 9.86 -3.98
C ILE A 61 -19.32 10.90 -3.38
N TYR A 62 -19.11 12.00 -4.10
CA TYR A 62 -18.09 12.96 -3.68
C TYR A 62 -18.40 14.36 -4.20
N ARG A 63 -17.77 15.34 -3.58
CA ARG A 63 -17.87 16.74 -4.00
C ARG A 63 -16.71 17.08 -4.93
N TRP A 64 -17.05 17.66 -6.07
CA TRP A 64 -16.06 18.13 -7.03
C TRP A 64 -16.55 19.42 -7.68
N LYS A 65 -15.75 20.49 -7.55
CA LYS A 65 -16.04 21.81 -8.15
C LYS A 65 -17.45 22.29 -7.80
N GLY A 66 -17.82 22.15 -6.52
CA GLY A 66 -19.11 22.63 -6.00
C GLY A 66 -20.29 21.72 -6.21
N ASN A 67 -20.12 20.61 -6.92
CA ASN A 67 -21.20 19.67 -7.21
C ASN A 67 -21.00 18.35 -6.49
N ILE A 68 -22.10 17.67 -6.21
CA ILE A 68 -22.08 16.32 -5.67
C ILE A 68 -22.20 15.37 -6.87
N ASN A 69 -21.23 14.50 -6.99
CA ASN A 69 -21.13 13.53 -8.07
C ASN A 69 -21.34 12.13 -7.53
N ASN A 70 -21.93 11.27 -8.33
CA ASN A 70 -22.13 9.86 -8.03
C ASN A 70 -21.65 9.08 -9.24
N GLU A 71 -20.58 8.32 -9.08
CA GLU A 71 -19.96 7.60 -10.18
C GLU A 71 -19.58 6.19 -9.81
N ASN A 72 -19.66 5.30 -10.79
CA ASN A 72 -19.09 3.96 -10.64
C ASN A 72 -17.60 4.02 -10.95
N GLU A 73 -16.80 3.47 -10.05
CA GLU A 73 -15.36 3.44 -10.20
C GLU A 73 -14.83 2.05 -9.88
N VAL A 74 -13.52 1.87 -10.04
CA VAL A 74 -12.83 0.66 -9.62
C VAL A 74 -11.78 1.08 -8.61
N GLY A 75 -11.82 0.43 -7.45
CA GLY A 75 -10.81 0.62 -6.43
C GLY A 75 -9.74 -0.44 -6.55
N ALA A 76 -8.55 -0.12 -6.12
CA ALA A 76 -7.47 -1.08 -5.97
C ALA A 76 -6.83 -0.89 -4.60
N VAL A 77 -6.62 -2.00 -3.91
CA VAL A 77 -5.89 -2.02 -2.65
C VAL A 77 -4.55 -2.67 -2.92
N PHE A 78 -3.48 -1.91 -2.70
CA PHE A 78 -2.11 -2.36 -2.93
C PHE A 78 -1.46 -2.68 -1.59
N LYS A 79 -0.74 -3.79 -1.50
CA LYS A 79 0.06 -4.08 -0.31
C LYS A 79 1.48 -3.61 -0.57
N ILE A 80 1.94 -2.64 0.22
CA ILE A 80 3.23 -1.98 0.02
C ILE A 80 4.02 -1.96 1.33
N ARG A 81 5.32 -1.69 1.22
CA ARG A 81 6.08 -1.27 2.40
C ARG A 81 5.72 0.18 2.68
N SER A 82 5.49 0.51 3.93
CA SER A 82 5.09 1.88 4.31
C SER A 82 6.11 2.92 3.85
N GLU A 83 7.40 2.59 3.90
CA GLU A 83 8.47 3.48 3.46
C GLU A 83 8.44 3.81 1.96
N ASP A 84 7.75 2.99 1.17
CA ASP A 84 7.66 3.19 -0.27
C ASP A 84 6.48 4.05 -0.70
N PHE A 85 5.69 4.55 0.24
CA PHE A 85 4.46 5.25 -0.12
C PHE A 85 4.69 6.46 -1.04
N GLU A 86 5.73 7.25 -0.77
CA GLU A 86 6.01 8.42 -1.62
C GLU A 86 6.33 8.00 -3.05
N GLU A 87 7.23 7.06 -3.21
CA GLU A 87 7.61 6.57 -4.54
C GLU A 87 6.43 5.89 -5.24
N PHE A 88 5.67 5.10 -4.49
CA PHE A 88 4.44 4.48 -4.98
C PHE A 88 3.46 5.55 -5.48
N SER A 89 3.18 6.55 -4.66
CA SER A 89 2.19 7.57 -4.99
C SER A 89 2.63 8.44 -6.17
N GLU A 90 3.91 8.76 -6.28
CA GLU A 90 4.43 9.50 -7.42
C GLU A 90 4.28 8.70 -8.71
N CYS A 91 4.56 7.41 -8.67
CA CYS A 91 4.42 6.54 -9.84
C CYS A 91 2.95 6.44 -10.26
N VAL A 92 2.04 6.19 -9.31
CA VAL A 92 0.61 6.13 -9.60
C VAL A 92 0.14 7.46 -10.19
N ARG A 93 0.51 8.56 -9.56
CA ARG A 93 0.09 9.89 -10.01
C ARG A 93 0.54 10.18 -11.43
N SER A 94 1.75 9.78 -11.78
CA SER A 94 2.29 10.01 -13.13
C SER A 94 1.51 9.27 -14.22
N LEU A 95 0.83 8.20 -13.86
CA LEU A 95 0.10 7.35 -14.81
C LEU A 95 -1.42 7.58 -14.75
N HIS A 96 -1.89 8.22 -13.70
CA HIS A 96 -3.32 8.34 -13.40
C HIS A 96 -4.00 9.40 -14.26
N PRO A 97 -5.22 9.13 -14.77
CA PRO A 97 -5.92 10.09 -15.63
C PRO A 97 -6.58 11.25 -14.89
N TYR A 98 -6.78 11.14 -13.57
CA TYR A 98 -7.44 12.19 -12.80
C TYR A 98 -6.49 13.34 -12.47
N GLU A 99 -7.06 14.54 -12.39
CA GLU A 99 -6.34 15.72 -11.94
C GLU A 99 -5.91 15.57 -10.46
N VAL A 100 -6.83 15.08 -9.62
CA VAL A 100 -6.58 14.83 -8.20
C VAL A 100 -7.00 13.40 -7.89
N PRO A 101 -6.11 12.41 -8.08
CA PRO A 101 -6.46 11.03 -7.79
C PRO A 101 -6.51 10.75 -6.29
N CYS A 102 -7.37 9.83 -5.90
CA CYS A 102 -7.40 9.31 -4.53
C CYS A 102 -6.23 8.35 -4.37
N ILE A 103 -5.24 8.73 -3.56
CA ILE A 103 -4.09 7.88 -3.24
C ILE A 103 -3.85 8.05 -1.75
N VAL A 104 -4.27 7.06 -0.96
CA VAL A 104 -4.09 7.08 0.49
C VAL A 104 -3.57 5.75 0.96
N SER A 105 -3.01 5.70 2.15
CA SER A 105 -2.56 4.44 2.72
C SER A 105 -3.02 4.30 4.17
N TYR A 106 -3.23 3.05 4.54
CA TYR A 106 -3.60 2.67 5.90
C TYR A 106 -2.54 1.71 6.39
N GLU A 107 -1.99 1.96 7.55
CA GLU A 107 -0.96 1.10 8.10
C GLU A 107 -1.57 -0.24 8.50
N ILE A 108 -0.89 -1.33 8.14
CA ILE A 108 -1.28 -2.68 8.55
C ILE A 108 -0.69 -2.92 9.93
N SER A 109 -1.52 -2.83 10.96
CA SER A 109 -1.05 -3.00 12.34
C SER A 109 -0.77 -4.46 12.68
N ASN A 110 -1.48 -5.40 12.08
CA ASN A 110 -1.31 -6.83 12.32
C ASN A 110 -1.51 -7.61 11.04
N GLY A 111 -0.66 -8.59 10.82
CA GLY A 111 -0.78 -9.53 9.71
C GLY A 111 -0.06 -10.81 10.09
N THR A 112 -0.34 -11.91 9.40
CA THR A 112 0.40 -13.13 9.64
C THR A 112 1.84 -12.96 9.19
N ASP A 113 2.77 -13.58 9.91
CA ASP A 113 4.19 -13.42 9.63
C ASP A 113 4.55 -13.84 8.20
N ASP A 114 4.00 -14.93 7.73
CA ASP A 114 4.28 -15.42 6.38
C ASP A 114 3.77 -14.46 5.31
N TYR A 115 2.60 -13.85 5.52
CA TYR A 115 2.06 -12.90 4.55
C TYR A 115 2.88 -11.59 4.52
N LEU A 116 3.24 -11.08 5.68
CA LEU A 116 4.07 -9.87 5.77
C LEU A 116 5.46 -10.11 5.18
N ASP A 117 6.03 -11.29 5.42
CA ASP A 117 7.29 -11.69 4.80
C ASP A 117 7.16 -11.73 3.28
N TRP A 118 6.03 -12.23 2.79
CA TRP A 118 5.79 -12.28 1.36
C TRP A 118 5.73 -10.87 0.74
N ILE A 119 5.08 -9.92 1.43
CA ILE A 119 5.08 -8.52 0.96
C ILE A 119 6.50 -8.00 0.86
N ARG A 120 7.30 -8.22 1.90
CA ARG A 120 8.69 -7.75 1.94
C ARG A 120 9.49 -8.34 0.78
N GLU A 121 9.43 -9.67 0.63
CA GLU A 121 10.19 -10.36 -0.41
C GLU A 121 9.76 -9.95 -1.82
N SER A 122 8.48 -9.70 -2.01
CA SER A 122 7.94 -9.33 -3.32
C SER A 122 8.27 -7.91 -3.72
N THR A 123 8.76 -7.11 -2.80
CA THR A 123 9.07 -5.69 -3.04
C THR A 123 10.56 -5.37 -2.88
N ILE A 124 11.41 -6.38 -2.81
CA ILE A 124 12.85 -6.15 -2.74
C ILE A 124 13.33 -5.63 -4.10
N ARG A 125 14.01 -4.50 -4.07
CA ARG A 125 14.62 -3.87 -5.24
C ARG A 125 16.11 -3.70 -5.00
N ASP A 126 16.87 -3.80 -6.07
CA ASP A 126 18.32 -3.57 -6.01
C ASP A 126 18.66 -2.09 -6.01
#